data_56fbdaaa0195d726598c728624f6a9b3
#
_entry.id   56fbdaaa0195d726598c728624f6a9b3
#
_cell.length_a   1.000
_cell.length_b   1.000
_cell.length_c   1.000
_cell.angle_alpha   90.00
_cell.angle_beta   90.00
_cell.angle_gamma   90.00
#
_symmetry.space_group_name_H-M   'P 1'
#
loop_
_entity.id
_entity.type
_entity.pdbx_description
1 polymer ?
#
loop_
_entity_poly.entity_id
_entity_poly.type
_entity_poly.pdbx_seq_one_letter_code
_entity_poly.pdbx_strand_id
1 'polypeptide(L)'
;MAYDVARVRGLHPSLGGGWVHFDAPTGMLLPDSVATTVSTAFRGSMSSAAGPHPAAQRSAAVLTAARQAVADLVGGDPRGVVFGADRAVLLNSLAEASASRSGLGYEVVVTRLDDEANIAPWLRAANRYGAKVKWAEVDIETGELPSWQWE
;
A
#
# COMPACT_ATOMS: atom_id res chain seq x y z
N MET A 1 0.94 15.57 -23.27
CA MET A 1 1.65 14.46 -23.95
C MET A 1 0.70 13.28 -23.95
N ALA A 2 0.40 12.69 -25.11
CA ALA A 2 -0.52 11.53 -25.17
C ALA A 2 0.17 10.30 -24.54
N TYR A 3 -0.58 9.52 -23.78
CA TYR A 3 -0.09 8.27 -23.15
C TYR A 3 0.17 7.21 -24.23
N ASP A 4 1.40 6.74 -24.34
CA ASP A 4 1.80 5.72 -25.32
C ASP A 4 1.51 4.31 -24.78
N VAL A 5 0.31 3.82 -25.09
CA VAL A 5 -0.19 2.51 -24.69
C VAL A 5 0.70 1.38 -25.22
N ALA A 6 1.15 1.46 -26.48
CA ALA A 6 1.95 0.41 -27.11
C ALA A 6 3.30 0.27 -26.41
N ARG A 7 3.96 1.37 -26.11
CA ARG A 7 5.22 1.41 -25.36
C ARG A 7 5.04 0.79 -23.98
N VAL A 8 4.00 1.19 -23.22
CA VAL A 8 3.77 0.68 -21.86
C VAL A 8 3.45 -0.81 -21.89
N ARG A 9 2.62 -1.28 -22.82
CA ARG A 9 2.36 -2.73 -22.98
C ARG A 9 3.63 -3.51 -23.27
N GLY A 10 4.55 -2.97 -24.07
CA GLY A 10 5.83 -3.60 -24.39
C GLY A 10 6.79 -3.77 -23.17
N LEU A 11 6.56 -3.03 -22.08
CA LEU A 11 7.32 -3.20 -20.85
C LEU A 11 6.88 -4.42 -20.02
N HIS A 12 5.70 -5.00 -20.31
CA HIS A 12 5.09 -6.09 -19.54
C HIS A 12 5.01 -7.37 -20.38
N PRO A 13 6.00 -8.27 -20.32
CA PRO A 13 6.05 -9.48 -21.15
C PRO A 13 4.80 -10.36 -21.06
N SER A 14 4.19 -10.42 -19.87
CA SER A 14 2.98 -11.21 -19.62
C SER A 14 1.74 -10.76 -20.42
N LEU A 15 1.74 -9.54 -20.96
CA LEU A 15 0.67 -9.06 -21.85
C LEU A 15 0.78 -9.63 -23.29
N GLY A 16 1.86 -10.32 -23.63
CA GLY A 16 2.04 -10.98 -24.92
C GLY A 16 1.20 -12.25 -25.13
N GLY A 17 0.60 -12.80 -24.07
CA GLY A 17 -0.18 -14.03 -24.11
C GLY A 17 -1.59 -13.93 -24.71
N GLY A 18 -2.00 -12.76 -25.20
CA GLY A 18 -3.31 -12.53 -25.85
C GLY A 18 -4.49 -12.39 -24.87
N TRP A 19 -4.26 -12.47 -23.57
CA TRP A 19 -5.28 -12.27 -22.54
C TRP A 19 -5.44 -10.81 -22.18
N VAL A 20 -6.66 -10.41 -21.81
CA VAL A 20 -6.96 -9.09 -21.25
C VAL A 20 -6.95 -9.20 -19.72
N HIS A 21 -6.03 -8.51 -19.08
CA HIS A 21 -5.86 -8.56 -17.63
C HIS A 21 -6.69 -7.44 -16.96
N PHE A 22 -7.68 -7.85 -16.16
CA PHE A 22 -8.53 -6.95 -15.35
C PHE A 22 -8.42 -7.21 -13.84
N ASP A 23 -7.48 -8.03 -13.42
CA ASP A 23 -7.35 -8.48 -12.03
C ASP A 23 -6.13 -7.87 -11.32
N ALA A 24 -5.83 -6.61 -11.60
CA ALA A 24 -4.73 -5.90 -10.97
C ALA A 24 -4.80 -5.84 -9.43
N PRO A 25 -5.99 -5.81 -8.78
CA PRO A 25 -6.09 -5.82 -7.32
C PRO A 25 -5.52 -7.08 -6.66
N THR A 26 -5.59 -8.24 -7.33
CA THR A 26 -5.10 -9.52 -6.79
C THR A 26 -3.73 -9.89 -7.33
N GLY A 27 -3.35 -9.40 -8.51
CA GLY A 27 -2.06 -9.70 -9.12
C GLY A 27 -1.64 -8.70 -10.18
N MET A 28 -0.76 -7.78 -9.83
CA MET A 28 -0.22 -6.82 -10.78
C MET A 28 0.77 -7.45 -11.73
N LEU A 29 0.66 -7.13 -13.03
CA LEU A 29 1.66 -7.49 -14.02
C LEU A 29 2.90 -6.61 -13.82
N LEU A 30 4.06 -7.24 -13.67
CA LEU A 30 5.31 -6.53 -13.41
C LEU A 30 6.03 -6.18 -14.72
N PRO A 31 6.58 -4.97 -14.85
CA PRO A 31 7.52 -4.65 -15.92
C PRO A 31 8.80 -5.50 -15.80
N ASP A 32 9.39 -5.87 -16.93
CA ASP A 32 10.63 -6.66 -16.97
C ASP A 32 11.77 -5.98 -16.20
N SER A 33 11.85 -4.67 -16.24
CA SER A 33 12.84 -3.89 -15.48
C SER A 33 12.73 -4.09 -13.96
N VAL A 34 11.51 -4.25 -13.44
CA VAL A 34 11.28 -4.52 -12.01
C VAL A 34 11.74 -5.93 -11.66
N ALA A 35 11.35 -6.93 -12.47
CA ALA A 35 11.76 -8.32 -12.27
C ALA A 35 13.29 -8.47 -12.30
N THR A 36 13.96 -7.82 -13.24
CA THR A 36 15.42 -7.79 -13.37
C THR A 36 16.08 -7.12 -12.16
N THR A 37 15.55 -6.00 -11.68
CA THR A 37 16.10 -5.29 -10.52
C THR A 37 16.00 -6.14 -9.25
N VAL A 38 14.84 -6.78 -9.02
CA VAL A 38 14.64 -7.69 -7.88
C VAL A 38 15.61 -8.88 -7.96
N SER A 39 15.72 -9.53 -9.13
CA SER A 39 16.65 -10.64 -9.35
C SER A 39 18.10 -10.23 -9.09
N THR A 40 18.51 -9.05 -9.53
CA THR A 40 19.85 -8.50 -9.31
C THR A 40 20.11 -8.25 -7.82
N ALA A 41 19.12 -7.71 -7.10
CA ALA A 41 19.22 -7.51 -5.66
C ALA A 41 19.41 -8.84 -4.90
N PHE A 42 18.68 -9.88 -5.27
CA PHE A 42 18.83 -11.21 -4.65
C PHE A 42 20.18 -11.88 -4.94
N ARG A 43 20.81 -11.59 -6.09
CA ARG A 43 22.17 -12.08 -6.42
C ARG A 43 23.26 -11.28 -5.73
N GLY A 44 22.94 -10.07 -5.30
CA GLY A 44 23.88 -9.22 -4.55
C GLY A 44 23.97 -9.62 -3.08
N SER A 45 25.06 -9.22 -2.43
CA SER A 45 25.14 -9.34 -0.98
C SER A 45 24.33 -8.23 -0.32
N MET A 46 23.21 -8.62 0.25
CA MET A 46 22.33 -7.78 1.08
C MET A 46 22.41 -8.22 2.53
N SER A 47 22.20 -7.31 3.47
CA SER A 47 22.15 -7.64 4.89
C SER A 47 21.26 -6.64 5.63
N SER A 48 21.17 -6.75 6.96
CA SER A 48 20.50 -5.73 7.77
C SER A 48 21.09 -4.35 7.51
N ALA A 49 20.25 -3.36 7.33
CA ALA A 49 20.65 -1.97 7.04
C ALA A 49 21.38 -1.26 8.21
N ALA A 50 21.45 -1.89 9.38
CA ALA A 50 22.02 -1.29 10.59
C ALA A 50 23.54 -1.52 10.78
N GLY A 51 24.19 -2.27 9.88
CA GLY A 51 25.61 -2.61 10.03
C GLY A 51 26.54 -1.60 9.38
N PRO A 52 27.83 -1.54 9.80
CA PRO A 52 28.82 -0.62 9.24
C PRO A 52 29.47 -1.13 7.94
N HIS A 53 29.26 -2.39 7.56
CA HIS A 53 29.93 -3.02 6.42
C HIS A 53 29.21 -2.72 5.08
N PRO A 54 29.88 -2.90 3.93
CA PRO A 54 29.36 -2.48 2.62
C PRO A 54 27.99 -3.06 2.24
N ALA A 55 27.69 -4.31 2.62
CA ALA A 55 26.38 -4.90 2.31
C ALA A 55 25.24 -4.21 3.09
N ALA A 56 25.48 -3.83 4.34
CA ALA A 56 24.51 -3.08 5.13
C ALA A 56 24.28 -1.67 4.58
N GLN A 57 25.37 -1.00 4.17
CA GLN A 57 25.27 0.33 3.56
C GLN A 57 24.47 0.28 2.25
N ARG A 58 24.67 -0.76 1.41
CA ARG A 58 23.83 -0.96 0.21
C ARG A 58 22.36 -1.16 0.56
N SER A 59 22.05 -1.99 1.55
CA SER A 59 20.67 -2.20 1.99
C SER A 59 20.03 -0.90 2.50
N ALA A 60 20.77 -0.11 3.28
CA ALA A 60 20.30 1.20 3.75
C ALA A 60 20.04 2.17 2.59
N ALA A 61 20.94 2.22 1.62
CA ALA A 61 20.81 3.08 0.44
C ALA A 61 19.58 2.70 -0.40
N VAL A 62 19.34 1.41 -0.62
CA VAL A 62 18.15 0.91 -1.34
C VAL A 62 16.87 1.31 -0.62
N LEU A 63 16.79 1.11 0.69
CA LEU A 63 15.60 1.47 1.47
C LEU A 63 15.35 2.99 1.48
N THR A 64 16.42 3.78 1.57
CA THR A 64 16.32 5.24 1.51
C THR A 64 15.83 5.72 0.15
N ALA A 65 16.42 5.21 -0.93
CA ALA A 65 16.01 5.54 -2.29
C ALA A 65 14.54 5.11 -2.58
N ALA A 66 14.15 3.94 -2.09
CA ALA A 66 12.78 3.45 -2.25
C ALA A 66 11.76 4.34 -1.51
N ARG A 67 12.05 4.77 -0.27
CA ARG A 67 11.19 5.73 0.44
C ARG A 67 11.06 7.05 -0.29
N GLN A 68 12.18 7.56 -0.81
CA GLN A 68 12.17 8.81 -1.58
C GLN A 68 11.31 8.66 -2.85
N ALA A 69 11.48 7.58 -3.60
CA ALA A 69 10.71 7.34 -4.83
C ALA A 69 9.18 7.26 -4.58
N VAL A 70 8.76 6.60 -3.49
CA VAL A 70 7.34 6.57 -3.12
C VAL A 70 6.86 7.95 -2.68
N ALA A 71 7.64 8.66 -1.87
CA ALA A 71 7.30 10.02 -1.44
C ALA A 71 7.15 10.98 -2.63
N ASP A 72 8.07 10.92 -3.59
CA ASP A 72 8.02 11.73 -4.82
C ASP A 72 6.76 11.43 -5.65
N LEU A 73 6.38 10.14 -5.74
CA LEU A 73 5.18 9.70 -6.48
C LEU A 73 3.88 10.28 -5.90
N VAL A 74 3.79 10.38 -4.57
CA VAL A 74 2.56 10.83 -3.88
C VAL A 74 2.64 12.28 -3.39
N GLY A 75 3.74 12.99 -3.66
CA GLY A 75 3.97 14.35 -3.16
C GLY A 75 4.09 14.41 -1.63
N GLY A 76 4.62 13.36 -1.02
CA GLY A 76 4.72 13.19 0.44
C GLY A 76 6.12 13.34 1.00
N ASP A 77 6.26 13.01 2.30
CA ASP A 77 7.54 12.99 3.02
C ASP A 77 8.06 11.54 3.11
N PRO A 78 9.32 11.26 2.74
CA PRO A 78 9.90 9.91 2.82
C PRO A 78 9.93 9.34 4.25
N ARG A 79 9.88 10.18 5.28
CA ARG A 79 9.74 9.75 6.68
C ARG A 79 8.36 9.15 6.98
N GLY A 80 7.34 9.49 6.20
CA GLY A 80 6.00 8.92 6.27
C GLY A 80 5.85 7.60 5.51
N VAL A 81 6.86 7.16 4.76
CA VAL A 81 6.80 5.91 3.99
C VAL A 81 7.28 4.73 4.82
N VAL A 82 6.41 3.75 5.02
CA VAL A 82 6.70 2.51 5.77
C VAL A 82 6.58 1.32 4.83
N PHE A 83 7.60 0.47 4.81
CA PHE A 83 7.59 -0.81 4.11
C PHE A 83 7.31 -1.95 5.09
N GLY A 84 6.59 -2.96 4.65
CA GLY A 84 6.28 -4.16 5.41
C GLY A 84 6.08 -5.38 4.53
N ALA A 85 5.79 -6.52 5.14
CA ALA A 85 5.64 -7.79 4.43
C ALA A 85 4.42 -7.79 3.50
N ASP A 86 3.32 -7.19 3.98
CA ASP A 86 2.08 -7.04 3.20
C ASP A 86 1.22 -5.87 3.74
N ARG A 87 0.17 -5.55 2.98
CA ARG A 87 -0.80 -4.49 3.30
C ARG A 87 -1.53 -4.74 4.63
N ALA A 88 -1.94 -5.97 4.90
CA ALA A 88 -2.73 -6.29 6.10
C ALA A 88 -1.91 -6.09 7.37
N VAL A 89 -0.64 -6.52 7.38
CA VAL A 89 0.29 -6.30 8.49
C VAL A 89 0.51 -4.81 8.73
N LEU A 90 0.72 -4.03 7.66
CA LEU A 90 0.91 -2.59 7.77
C LEU A 90 -0.33 -1.87 8.29
N LEU A 91 -1.52 -2.22 7.79
CA LEU A 91 -2.78 -1.64 8.25
C LEU A 91 -3.10 -2.01 9.71
N ASN A 92 -2.80 -3.24 10.14
CA ASN A 92 -2.93 -3.60 11.55
C ASN A 92 -2.02 -2.74 12.44
N SER A 93 -0.76 -2.56 12.05
CA SER A 93 0.18 -1.73 12.80
C SER A 93 -0.24 -0.26 12.83
N LEU A 94 -0.77 0.26 11.73
CA LEU A 94 -1.26 1.63 11.64
C LEU A 94 -2.52 1.83 12.50
N ALA A 95 -3.47 0.90 12.42
CA ALA A 95 -4.70 0.95 13.21
C ALA A 95 -4.41 0.92 14.71
N GLU A 96 -3.53 0.02 15.17
CA GLU A 96 -3.10 -0.03 16.56
C GLU A 96 -2.39 1.26 17.02
N ALA A 97 -1.46 1.77 16.23
CA ALA A 97 -0.74 3.00 16.55
C ALA A 97 -1.67 4.22 16.60
N SER A 98 -2.65 4.29 15.71
CA SER A 98 -3.64 5.37 15.67
C SER A 98 -4.62 5.26 16.84
N ALA A 99 -5.14 4.06 17.09
CA ALA A 99 -6.15 3.81 18.10
C ALA A 99 -5.61 3.96 19.53
N SER A 100 -4.32 3.72 19.75
CA SER A 100 -3.69 3.96 21.07
C SER A 100 -3.78 5.43 21.53
N ARG A 101 -4.00 6.36 20.60
CA ARG A 101 -4.22 7.78 20.84
C ARG A 101 -5.70 8.16 20.87
N SER A 102 -6.56 7.23 20.47
CA SER A 102 -8.01 7.38 20.39
C SER A 102 -8.62 6.56 21.51
N GLY A 103 -9.67 7.05 22.14
CA GLY A 103 -10.33 6.38 23.25
C GLY A 103 -11.83 6.63 23.25
N LEU A 104 -12.43 6.61 24.43
CA LEU A 104 -13.83 6.96 24.59
C LEU A 104 -14.15 8.34 24.00
N GLY A 105 -15.16 8.41 23.16
CA GLY A 105 -15.59 9.64 22.49
C GLY A 105 -15.02 9.82 21.07
N TYR A 106 -14.08 8.97 20.65
CA TYR A 106 -13.65 8.94 19.24
C TYR A 106 -14.54 8.07 18.39
N GLU A 107 -14.63 8.39 17.11
CA GLU A 107 -15.37 7.63 16.13
C GLU A 107 -14.40 7.17 15.01
N VAL A 108 -14.63 5.94 14.54
CA VAL A 108 -13.95 5.37 13.38
C VAL A 108 -14.98 5.17 12.30
N VAL A 109 -14.82 5.85 11.18
CA VAL A 109 -15.71 5.68 10.01
C VAL A 109 -15.07 4.67 9.06
N VAL A 110 -15.80 3.63 8.71
CA VAL A 110 -15.42 2.62 7.73
C VAL A 110 -16.52 2.50 6.67
N THR A 111 -16.18 2.00 5.49
CA THR A 111 -17.13 1.89 4.38
C THR A 111 -17.51 0.44 4.09
N ARG A 112 -18.74 0.24 3.60
CA ARG A 112 -19.20 -1.06 3.06
C ARG A 112 -18.60 -1.39 1.68
N LEU A 113 -17.92 -0.43 1.06
CA LEU A 113 -17.36 -0.59 -0.28
C LEU A 113 -15.93 -1.17 -0.26
N ASP A 114 -15.25 -1.14 0.88
CA ASP A 114 -13.86 -1.56 0.98
C ASP A 114 -13.72 -3.07 1.30
N ASP A 115 -12.54 -3.61 1.02
CA ASP A 115 -12.13 -4.98 1.35
C ASP A 115 -12.10 -5.19 2.87
N GLU A 116 -12.63 -6.33 3.32
CA GLU A 116 -12.65 -6.70 4.73
C GLU A 116 -11.25 -6.66 5.37
N ALA A 117 -10.21 -7.03 4.63
CA ALA A 117 -8.83 -6.97 5.11
C ALA A 117 -8.36 -5.54 5.42
N ASN A 118 -8.96 -4.53 4.79
CA ASN A 118 -8.70 -3.12 5.09
C ASN A 118 -9.51 -2.62 6.28
N ILE A 119 -10.73 -3.12 6.46
CA ILE A 119 -11.68 -2.68 7.49
C ILE A 119 -11.40 -3.34 8.85
N ALA A 120 -11.16 -4.65 8.85
CA ALA A 120 -11.03 -5.45 10.07
C ALA A 120 -9.99 -4.93 11.09
N PRO A 121 -8.82 -4.40 10.69
CA PRO A 121 -7.88 -3.80 11.63
C PRO A 121 -8.48 -2.64 12.44
N TRP A 122 -9.23 -1.77 11.78
CA TRP A 122 -9.87 -0.61 12.41
C TRP A 122 -10.99 -1.01 13.35
N LEU A 123 -11.79 -2.02 12.96
CA LEU A 123 -12.85 -2.57 13.84
C LEU A 123 -12.27 -3.17 15.11
N ARG A 124 -11.18 -3.95 14.98
CA ARG A 124 -10.50 -4.52 16.14
C ARG A 124 -9.92 -3.44 17.06
N ALA A 125 -9.27 -2.44 16.47
CA ALA A 125 -8.69 -1.34 17.22
C ALA A 125 -9.78 -0.51 17.91
N ALA A 126 -10.86 -0.16 17.21
CA ALA A 126 -12.00 0.56 17.80
C ALA A 126 -12.60 -0.20 18.98
N ASN A 127 -12.85 -1.51 18.83
CA ASN A 127 -13.36 -2.35 19.92
C ASN A 127 -12.41 -2.40 21.12
N ARG A 128 -11.10 -2.51 20.87
CA ARG A 128 -10.08 -2.56 21.94
C ARG A 128 -10.02 -1.28 22.77
N TYR A 129 -10.11 -0.14 22.13
CA TYR A 129 -9.92 1.16 22.76
C TYR A 129 -11.23 1.92 23.06
N GLY A 130 -12.38 1.32 22.78
CA GLY A 130 -13.69 1.88 23.11
C GLY A 130 -14.15 3.00 22.18
N ALA A 131 -13.62 3.09 20.96
CA ALA A 131 -14.09 4.00 19.94
C ALA A 131 -15.40 3.46 19.31
N LYS A 132 -16.27 4.38 18.85
CA LYS A 132 -17.49 4.01 18.13
C LYS A 132 -17.17 3.77 16.65
N VAL A 133 -17.78 2.75 16.08
CA VAL A 133 -17.69 2.49 14.63
C VAL A 133 -18.93 3.03 13.95
N LYS A 134 -18.73 3.84 12.92
CA LYS A 134 -19.76 4.28 11.97
C LYS A 134 -19.49 3.67 10.60
N TRP A 135 -20.57 3.31 9.91
CA TRP A 135 -20.48 2.72 8.58
C TRP A 135 -20.96 3.74 7.55
N ALA A 136 -20.13 4.02 6.57
CA ALA A 136 -20.53 4.73 5.37
C ALA A 136 -21.10 3.73 4.37
N GLU A 137 -22.36 3.94 3.99
CA GLU A 137 -23.11 3.06 3.10
C GLU A 137 -22.99 3.53 1.65
N VAL A 138 -22.80 2.59 0.75
CA VAL A 138 -22.78 2.88 -0.68
C VAL A 138 -24.20 3.13 -1.18
N ASP A 139 -24.36 4.13 -2.02
CA ASP A 139 -25.58 4.28 -2.80
C ASP A 139 -25.60 3.20 -3.89
N ILE A 140 -26.55 2.27 -3.78
CA ILE A 140 -26.63 1.09 -4.66
C ILE A 140 -26.99 1.50 -6.10
N GLU A 141 -27.69 2.63 -6.30
CA GLU A 141 -28.10 3.09 -7.62
C GLU A 141 -26.95 3.73 -8.37
N THR A 142 -26.11 4.50 -7.68
CA THR A 142 -24.99 5.24 -8.29
C THR A 142 -23.63 4.54 -8.11
N GLY A 143 -23.52 3.66 -7.11
CA GLY A 143 -22.24 3.04 -6.72
C GLY A 143 -21.29 3.99 -5.99
N GLU A 144 -21.76 5.14 -5.56
CA GLU A 144 -20.98 6.18 -4.91
C GLU A 144 -21.10 6.13 -3.38
N LEU A 145 -20.11 6.70 -2.70
CA LEU A 145 -20.15 6.99 -1.27
C LEU A 145 -20.49 8.48 -1.09
N PRO A 146 -21.72 8.83 -0.67
CA PRO A 146 -22.12 10.22 -0.51
C PRO A 146 -21.23 10.96 0.52
N SER A 147 -20.75 12.15 0.16
CA SER A 147 -19.80 12.92 0.97
C SER A 147 -20.33 13.28 2.37
N TRP A 148 -21.64 13.48 2.50
CA TRP A 148 -22.28 13.81 3.78
C TRP A 148 -22.14 12.72 4.85
N GLN A 149 -21.81 11.48 4.48
CA GLN A 149 -21.58 10.40 5.44
C GLN A 149 -20.25 10.52 6.19
N TRP A 150 -19.40 11.44 5.76
CA TRP A 150 -18.10 11.72 6.38
C TRP A 150 -18.14 12.92 7.35
N GLU A 151 -19.24 13.64 7.38
CA GLU A 151 -19.50 14.76 8.27
C GLU A 151 -20.15 14.29 9.60
#